data_4902d90c1387f2cfa9b275a3c85766a3
#
_entry.id   4902d90c1387f2cfa9b275a3c85766a3
#
_cell.length_a   1.000
_cell.length_b   1.000
_cell.length_c   1.000
_cell.angle_alpha   90.00
_cell.angle_beta   90.00
_cell.angle_gamma   90.00
#
_symmetry.space_group_name_H-M   'P 1'
#
loop_
_entity.id
_entity.type
_entity.pdbx_description
1 polymer ?
#
loop_
_entity_poly.entity_id
_entity_poly.type
_entity_poly.pdbx_seq_one_letter_code
_entity_poly.pdbx_strand_id
1 'polypeptide(L)'
;EAENFKVRPYPGVGTHVPVYILGSSMTSAHIAAQLGLPYSFAGHFSPNTVEVALKIYREEFTPSKYLDKPYVMLGVSANAAYEKDAAEHIKQQAISIFLQIQNRNNRDAFLKADPNNSPELTSIEKFMIRTARGLRIEGDVNSVKDQFMEIKQKYNPDEIIAASYIP
;
A
#
# COMPACT_ATOMS: atom_id res chain seq x y z
N GLU A 1 -29.55 14.47 -0.26
CA GLU A 1 -28.76 15.10 0.85
C GLU A 1 -27.75 16.15 0.37
N ALA A 2 -27.49 16.29 -0.94
CA ALA A 2 -26.57 17.32 -1.48
C ALA A 2 -27.20 18.73 -1.61
N GLU A 3 -28.48 18.89 -1.28
CA GLU A 3 -29.23 20.15 -1.52
C GLU A 3 -28.80 21.32 -0.62
N ASN A 4 -28.10 21.04 0.49
CA ASN A 4 -27.72 22.07 1.47
C ASN A 4 -26.27 22.54 1.38
N PHE A 5 -25.45 22.02 0.46
CA PHE A 5 -24.08 22.45 0.31
C PHE A 5 -23.96 23.66 -0.62
N LYS A 6 -23.20 24.69 -0.18
CA LYS A 6 -22.90 25.89 -1.00
C LYS A 6 -22.10 25.57 -2.26
N VAL A 7 -21.37 24.45 -2.28
CA VAL A 7 -20.56 23.97 -3.41
C VAL A 7 -21.13 22.65 -3.90
N ARG A 8 -21.43 22.56 -5.20
CA ARG A 8 -21.91 21.34 -5.84
C ARG A 8 -20.78 20.72 -6.66
N PRO A 9 -20.51 19.42 -6.49
CA PRO A 9 -19.43 18.73 -7.23
C PRO A 9 -19.91 18.36 -8.65
N TYR A 10 -19.87 19.31 -9.57
CA TYR A 10 -20.13 19.00 -10.98
C TYR A 10 -18.84 18.40 -11.63
N PRO A 11 -18.99 17.35 -12.49
CA PRO A 11 -20.23 16.73 -12.98
C PRO A 11 -20.78 15.58 -12.09
N GLY A 12 -20.29 15.38 -10.87
CA GLY A 12 -20.63 14.24 -10.01
C GLY A 12 -22.04 14.25 -9.41
N VAL A 13 -22.77 15.37 -9.48
CA VAL A 13 -24.12 15.46 -8.92
C VAL A 13 -25.09 14.51 -9.62
N GLY A 14 -25.79 13.68 -8.83
CA GLY A 14 -26.74 12.70 -9.36
C GLY A 14 -26.13 11.40 -9.87
N THR A 15 -24.80 11.24 -9.77
CA THR A 15 -24.14 9.98 -10.07
C THR A 15 -24.13 9.04 -8.84
N HIS A 16 -24.06 7.72 -9.10
CA HIS A 16 -23.93 6.68 -8.07
C HIS A 16 -22.56 5.97 -8.17
N VAL A 17 -21.51 6.76 -8.35
CA VAL A 17 -20.13 6.22 -8.40
C VAL A 17 -19.80 5.57 -7.05
N PRO A 18 -19.32 4.31 -7.03
CA PRO A 18 -18.88 3.67 -5.80
C PRO A 18 -17.75 4.47 -5.12
N VAL A 19 -17.87 4.68 -3.82
CA VAL A 19 -16.90 5.44 -3.02
C VAL A 19 -16.15 4.48 -2.11
N TYR A 20 -14.83 4.60 -2.09
CA TYR A 20 -13.92 3.85 -1.23
C TYR A 20 -13.11 4.83 -0.37
N ILE A 21 -12.87 4.48 0.89
CA ILE A 21 -11.98 5.26 1.74
C ILE A 21 -10.56 4.72 1.59
N LEU A 22 -9.66 5.54 1.05
CA LEU A 22 -8.24 5.23 0.99
C LEU A 22 -7.52 5.88 2.18
N GLY A 23 -6.69 5.12 2.87
CA GLY A 23 -5.87 5.65 3.95
C GLY A 23 -4.79 4.68 4.42
N SER A 24 -3.96 5.17 5.35
CA SER A 24 -2.88 4.39 5.96
C SER A 24 -2.77 4.64 7.47
N SER A 25 -3.87 5.03 8.11
CA SER A 25 -3.92 5.40 9.52
C SER A 25 -5.13 4.79 10.23
N MET A 26 -5.08 4.76 11.56
CA MET A 26 -6.21 4.36 12.39
C MET A 26 -7.41 5.30 12.19
N THR A 27 -7.17 6.60 12.04
CA THR A 27 -8.24 7.59 11.79
C THR A 27 -9.03 7.28 10.52
N SER A 28 -8.36 6.92 9.42
CA SER A 28 -9.06 6.54 8.19
C SER A 28 -9.84 5.24 8.33
N ALA A 29 -9.39 4.32 9.18
CA ALA A 29 -10.11 3.09 9.50
C ALA A 29 -11.41 3.38 10.26
N HIS A 30 -11.38 4.25 11.28
CA HIS A 30 -12.58 4.70 11.99
C HIS A 30 -13.58 5.37 11.05
N ILE A 31 -13.12 6.28 10.19
CA ILE A 31 -13.98 6.97 9.21
C ILE A 31 -14.65 5.96 8.27
N ALA A 32 -13.88 5.03 7.70
CA ALA A 32 -14.43 4.02 6.80
C ALA A 32 -15.47 3.13 7.49
N ALA A 33 -15.19 2.71 8.74
CA ALA A 33 -16.07 1.89 9.55
C ALA A 33 -17.39 2.59 9.88
N GLN A 34 -17.33 3.84 10.34
CA GLN A 34 -18.50 4.64 10.70
C GLN A 34 -19.39 4.98 9.49
N LEU A 35 -18.77 5.21 8.32
CA LEU A 35 -19.49 5.49 7.09
C LEU A 35 -20.05 4.23 6.41
N GLY A 36 -19.66 3.03 6.86
CA GLY A 36 -20.04 1.77 6.24
C GLY A 36 -19.56 1.67 4.79
N LEU A 37 -18.34 2.13 4.51
CA LEU A 37 -17.76 2.15 3.17
C LEU A 37 -16.59 1.15 3.06
N PRO A 38 -16.29 0.65 1.85
CA PRO A 38 -15.10 -0.16 1.62
C PRO A 38 -13.83 0.60 2.02
N TYR A 39 -12.87 -0.10 2.63
CA TYR A 39 -11.62 0.47 3.10
C TYR A 39 -10.43 -0.04 2.31
N SER A 40 -9.72 0.86 1.65
CA SER A 40 -8.46 0.59 0.97
C SER A 40 -7.30 1.04 1.84
N PHE A 41 -6.57 0.10 2.45
CA PHE A 41 -5.41 0.42 3.27
C PHE A 41 -4.14 0.44 2.42
N ALA A 42 -3.42 1.56 2.43
CA ALA A 42 -2.16 1.73 1.72
C ALA A 42 -0.98 1.13 2.50
N GLY A 43 -0.89 -0.21 2.55
CA GLY A 43 0.11 -0.95 3.32
C GLY A 43 1.55 -0.71 2.85
N HIS A 44 1.74 -0.32 1.58
CA HIS A 44 3.03 0.07 1.03
C HIS A 44 3.58 1.38 1.61
N PHE A 45 2.77 2.18 2.32
CA PHE A 45 3.24 3.39 3.02
C PHE A 45 3.38 3.20 4.53
N SER A 46 2.52 2.42 5.17
CA SER A 46 2.44 2.34 6.63
C SER A 46 2.33 0.90 7.14
N PRO A 47 3.42 0.11 7.07
CA PRO A 47 3.38 -1.31 7.42
C PRO A 47 3.07 -1.58 8.90
N ASN A 48 3.46 -0.67 9.78
CA ASN A 48 3.36 -0.86 11.24
C ASN A 48 1.93 -0.67 11.78
N THR A 49 1.03 -0.07 11.02
CA THR A 49 -0.34 0.24 11.44
C THR A 49 -1.39 -0.64 10.80
N VAL A 50 -1.02 -1.51 9.84
CA VAL A 50 -1.94 -2.37 9.07
C VAL A 50 -2.86 -3.16 9.98
N GLU A 51 -2.29 -3.95 10.89
CA GLU A 51 -3.07 -4.87 11.75
C GLU A 51 -4.08 -4.11 12.61
N VAL A 52 -3.62 -3.03 13.25
CA VAL A 52 -4.47 -2.23 14.13
C VAL A 52 -5.57 -1.53 13.33
N ALA A 53 -5.24 -0.94 12.19
CA ALA A 53 -6.21 -0.26 11.35
C ALA A 53 -7.28 -1.21 10.78
N LEU A 54 -6.88 -2.38 10.29
CA LEU A 54 -7.82 -3.38 9.78
C LEU A 54 -8.69 -3.97 10.88
N LYS A 55 -8.14 -4.14 12.09
CA LYS A 55 -8.91 -4.56 13.26
C LYS A 55 -9.97 -3.53 13.62
N ILE A 56 -9.60 -2.25 13.76
CA ILE A 56 -10.53 -1.14 14.03
C ILE A 56 -11.65 -1.12 12.99
N TYR A 57 -11.29 -1.15 11.70
CA TYR A 57 -12.27 -1.12 10.64
C TYR A 57 -13.30 -2.25 10.73
N ARG A 58 -12.85 -3.48 11.01
CA ARG A 58 -13.74 -4.65 11.10
C ARG A 58 -14.59 -4.65 12.35
N GLU A 59 -14.03 -4.26 13.51
CA GLU A 59 -14.74 -4.27 14.80
C GLU A 59 -15.76 -3.13 14.93
N GLU A 60 -15.47 -1.97 14.35
CA GLU A 60 -16.32 -0.78 14.45
C GLU A 60 -17.24 -0.58 13.22
N PHE A 61 -17.21 -1.50 12.26
CA PHE A 61 -17.97 -1.37 11.02
C PHE A 61 -19.47 -1.27 11.27
N THR A 62 -20.07 -0.22 10.75
CA THR A 62 -21.51 -0.01 10.78
C THR A 62 -22.08 -0.21 9.37
N PRO A 63 -22.98 -1.19 9.16
CA PRO A 63 -23.60 -1.39 7.85
C PRO A 63 -24.27 -0.14 7.31
N SER A 64 -24.18 0.07 6.01
CA SER A 64 -24.75 1.20 5.29
C SER A 64 -25.58 0.74 4.10
N LYS A 65 -26.19 1.68 3.39
CA LYS A 65 -26.87 1.38 2.12
C LYS A 65 -25.91 0.91 1.00
N TYR A 66 -24.62 1.01 1.21
CA TYR A 66 -23.59 0.65 0.21
C TYR A 66 -22.93 -0.69 0.52
N LEU A 67 -22.88 -1.10 1.80
CA LEU A 67 -22.12 -2.25 2.23
C LEU A 67 -22.69 -2.85 3.51
N ASP A 68 -22.98 -4.16 3.51
CA ASP A 68 -23.57 -4.87 4.64
C ASP A 68 -22.52 -5.42 5.62
N LYS A 69 -21.28 -5.64 5.16
CA LYS A 69 -20.17 -6.20 5.93
C LYS A 69 -18.86 -5.53 5.53
N PRO A 70 -17.83 -5.55 6.40
CA PRO A 70 -16.51 -4.99 6.08
C PRO A 70 -15.94 -5.53 4.76
N TYR A 71 -15.35 -4.64 3.96
CA TYR A 71 -14.66 -4.97 2.73
C TYR A 71 -13.30 -4.28 2.70
N VAL A 72 -12.23 -5.07 2.69
CA VAL A 72 -10.85 -4.61 2.81
C VAL A 72 -10.10 -4.79 1.51
N MET A 73 -9.55 -3.71 0.99
CA MET A 73 -8.54 -3.73 -0.06
C MET A 73 -7.18 -3.40 0.55
N LEU A 74 -6.17 -4.22 0.32
CA LEU A 74 -4.83 -4.03 0.89
C LEU A 74 -3.82 -3.70 -0.20
N GLY A 75 -3.28 -2.47 -0.17
CA GLY A 75 -2.23 -2.01 -1.07
C GLY A 75 -0.86 -2.52 -0.66
N VAL A 76 -0.13 -3.11 -1.60
CA VAL A 76 1.24 -3.61 -1.45
C VAL A 76 2.11 -3.17 -2.61
N SER A 77 3.41 -2.96 -2.39
CA SER A 77 4.36 -2.86 -3.50
C SER A 77 4.65 -4.26 -4.03
N ALA A 78 4.65 -4.46 -5.35
CA ALA A 78 4.92 -5.75 -5.95
C ALA A 78 5.96 -5.62 -7.08
N ASN A 79 7.08 -6.33 -6.95
CA ASN A 79 8.15 -6.36 -7.93
C ASN A 79 8.58 -7.82 -8.15
N ALA A 80 8.33 -8.34 -9.34
CA ALA A 80 8.57 -9.75 -9.67
C ALA A 80 9.31 -9.91 -10.99
N ALA A 81 10.11 -10.98 -11.10
CA ALA A 81 10.69 -11.43 -12.34
C ALA A 81 10.69 -12.96 -12.42
N TYR A 82 10.81 -13.52 -13.62
CA TYR A 82 10.89 -14.96 -13.80
C TYR A 82 12.22 -15.53 -13.27
N GLU A 83 13.31 -14.85 -13.59
CA GLU A 83 14.67 -15.26 -13.20
C GLU A 83 15.08 -14.64 -11.86
N LYS A 84 15.77 -15.44 -11.02
CA LYS A 84 16.22 -15.00 -9.69
C LYS A 84 17.15 -13.79 -9.73
N ASP A 85 18.07 -13.76 -10.69
CA ASP A 85 19.02 -12.65 -10.83
C ASP A 85 18.31 -11.37 -11.22
N ALA A 86 17.32 -11.45 -12.14
CA ALA A 86 16.49 -10.32 -12.50
C ALA A 86 15.61 -9.83 -11.33
N ALA A 87 15.07 -10.77 -10.55
CA ALA A 87 14.28 -10.45 -9.35
C ALA A 87 15.11 -9.73 -8.28
N GLU A 88 16.35 -10.20 -8.01
CA GLU A 88 17.25 -9.54 -7.06
C GLU A 88 17.67 -8.15 -7.57
N HIS A 89 17.91 -8.01 -8.86
CA HIS A 89 18.21 -6.73 -9.49
C HIS A 89 17.06 -5.70 -9.28
N ILE A 90 15.82 -6.08 -9.58
CA ILE A 90 14.64 -5.24 -9.36
C ILE A 90 14.49 -4.87 -7.88
N LYS A 91 14.71 -5.82 -6.97
CA LYS A 91 14.68 -5.59 -5.54
C LYS A 91 15.73 -4.57 -5.10
N GLN A 92 16.96 -4.65 -5.61
CA GLN A 92 18.01 -3.68 -5.31
C GLN A 92 17.66 -2.28 -5.85
N GLN A 93 17.08 -2.19 -7.03
CA GLN A 93 16.57 -0.91 -7.56
C GLN A 93 15.48 -0.34 -6.64
N ALA A 94 14.50 -1.14 -6.22
CA ALA A 94 13.44 -0.71 -5.32
C ALA A 94 13.98 -0.24 -3.95
N ILE A 95 15.03 -0.87 -3.43
CA ILE A 95 15.74 -0.44 -2.21
C ILE A 95 16.43 0.91 -2.44
N SER A 96 17.14 1.07 -3.55
CA SER A 96 17.80 2.33 -3.90
C SER A 96 16.80 3.48 -4.00
N ILE A 97 15.68 3.28 -4.69
CA ILE A 97 14.61 4.28 -4.81
C ILE A 97 14.06 4.64 -3.42
N PHE A 98 13.78 3.66 -2.58
CA PHE A 98 13.30 3.90 -1.22
C PHE A 98 14.27 4.76 -0.41
N LEU A 99 15.56 4.45 -0.43
CA LEU A 99 16.59 5.20 0.29
C LEU A 99 16.76 6.62 -0.24
N GLN A 100 16.66 6.81 -1.55
CA GLN A 100 16.70 8.14 -2.18
C GLN A 100 15.51 9.01 -1.77
N ILE A 101 14.31 8.44 -1.69
CA ILE A 101 13.11 9.14 -1.20
C ILE A 101 13.29 9.57 0.26
N GLN A 102 13.89 8.72 1.09
CA GLN A 102 14.17 9.04 2.49
C GLN A 102 15.25 10.12 2.64
N ASN A 103 16.22 10.14 1.72
CA ASN A 103 17.34 11.06 1.71
C ASN A 103 16.99 12.33 0.89
N ARG A 104 16.20 13.22 1.48
CA ARG A 104 15.57 14.41 0.86
C ARG A 104 16.48 15.32 0.03
N ASN A 105 17.80 15.12 0.09
CA ASN A 105 18.80 16.02 -0.50
C ASN A 105 19.17 15.69 -1.95
N ASN A 106 18.66 14.62 -2.56
CA ASN A 106 19.12 14.19 -3.88
C ASN A 106 17.97 13.75 -4.79
N ARG A 107 17.11 14.70 -5.20
CA ARG A 107 16.00 14.45 -6.13
C ARG A 107 16.45 14.06 -7.54
N ASP A 108 17.67 14.48 -7.95
CA ASP A 108 18.19 14.23 -9.30
C ASP A 108 18.74 12.80 -9.48
N ALA A 109 18.99 12.08 -8.40
CA ALA A 109 19.48 10.70 -8.43
C ALA A 109 18.42 9.65 -8.75
N PHE A 110 17.15 10.03 -8.86
CA PHE A 110 16.01 9.14 -9.09
C PHE A 110 16.09 8.31 -10.39
N LEU A 111 16.94 8.73 -11.33
CA LEU A 111 17.01 8.15 -12.68
C LEU A 111 18.24 7.26 -12.92
N LYS A 112 19.12 7.06 -11.95
CA LYS A 112 20.41 6.37 -12.17
C LYS A 112 20.80 5.44 -11.02
N ALA A 113 19.88 4.61 -10.52
CA ALA A 113 20.30 3.49 -9.70
C ALA A 113 21.00 2.46 -10.63
N ASP A 114 22.33 2.49 -10.67
CA ASP A 114 23.11 1.43 -11.33
C ASP A 114 23.19 0.22 -10.38
N PRO A 115 22.53 -0.88 -10.72
CA PRO A 115 22.51 -2.06 -9.86
C PRO A 115 23.87 -2.75 -9.73
N ASN A 116 24.79 -2.48 -10.66
CA ASN A 116 26.17 -2.99 -10.60
C ASN A 116 27.07 -2.16 -9.68
N ASN A 117 26.57 -1.03 -9.20
CA ASN A 117 27.32 -0.10 -8.35
C ASN A 117 26.49 0.28 -7.11
N SER A 118 25.86 -0.69 -6.47
CA SER A 118 25.13 -0.47 -5.22
C SER A 118 26.14 -0.27 -4.09
N PRO A 119 26.17 0.90 -3.43
CA PRO A 119 27.05 1.12 -2.30
C PRO A 119 26.69 0.19 -1.14
N GLU A 120 27.69 -0.16 -0.33
CA GLU A 120 27.45 -0.97 0.86
C GLU A 120 26.51 -0.24 1.83
N LEU A 121 25.40 -0.88 2.19
CA LEU A 121 24.38 -0.29 3.04
C LEU A 121 24.91 -0.10 4.47
N THR A 122 24.75 1.09 5.00
CA THR A 122 25.02 1.40 6.41
C THR A 122 24.05 0.66 7.35
N SER A 123 24.39 0.56 8.62
CA SER A 123 23.51 -0.05 9.63
C SER A 123 22.17 0.67 9.76
N ILE A 124 22.17 2.00 9.59
CA ILE A 124 20.95 2.82 9.62
C ILE A 124 20.05 2.50 8.43
N GLU A 125 20.61 2.43 7.22
CA GLU A 125 19.85 2.08 6.01
C GLU A 125 19.28 0.67 6.08
N LYS A 126 20.04 -0.30 6.56
CA LYS A 126 19.55 -1.67 6.82
C LYS A 126 18.35 -1.67 7.79
N PHE A 127 18.43 -0.87 8.86
CA PHE A 127 17.34 -0.71 9.82
C PHE A 127 16.11 -0.07 9.16
N MET A 128 16.28 1.02 8.40
CA MET A 128 15.20 1.70 7.69
C MET A 128 14.50 0.78 6.67
N ILE A 129 15.26 0.04 5.89
CA ILE A 129 14.73 -0.93 4.92
C ILE A 129 13.85 -1.97 5.62
N ARG A 130 14.26 -2.43 6.79
CA ARG A 130 13.52 -3.44 7.54
C ARG A 130 12.24 -2.90 8.18
N THR A 131 12.25 -1.66 8.67
CA THR A 131 11.19 -1.12 9.54
C THR A 131 10.25 -0.14 8.84
N ALA A 132 10.72 0.62 7.85
CA ALA A 132 9.98 1.70 7.21
C ALA A 132 9.57 1.40 5.76
N ARG A 133 10.20 0.42 5.08
CA ARG A 133 9.69 -0.05 3.80
C ARG A 133 8.34 -0.75 4.02
N GLY A 134 7.31 -0.27 3.37
CA GLY A 134 5.94 -0.77 3.49
C GLY A 134 5.74 -2.25 3.14
N LEU A 135 4.52 -2.72 3.17
CA LEU A 135 4.19 -4.07 2.71
C LEU A 135 4.62 -4.23 1.26
N ARG A 136 5.39 -5.29 1.01
CA ARG A 136 5.97 -5.58 -0.30
C ARG A 136 5.99 -7.07 -0.58
N ILE A 137 5.98 -7.38 -1.86
CA ILE A 137 6.08 -8.71 -2.43
C ILE A 137 7.17 -8.62 -3.50
N GLU A 138 8.29 -9.28 -3.27
CA GLU A 138 9.48 -9.13 -4.11
C GLU A 138 10.15 -10.49 -4.33
N GLY A 139 10.53 -10.78 -5.58
CA GLY A 139 11.28 -11.99 -5.88
C GLY A 139 10.91 -12.67 -7.18
N ASP A 140 11.30 -13.92 -7.30
CA ASP A 140 10.87 -14.81 -8.37
C ASP A 140 9.40 -15.25 -8.20
N VAL A 141 8.85 -15.94 -9.19
CA VAL A 141 7.44 -16.36 -9.22
C VAL A 141 7.02 -17.15 -7.97
N ASN A 142 7.88 -18.05 -7.48
CA ASN A 142 7.57 -18.87 -6.30
C ASN A 142 7.58 -18.02 -5.02
N SER A 143 8.62 -17.22 -4.84
CA SER A 143 8.74 -16.29 -3.70
C SER A 143 7.58 -15.32 -3.64
N VAL A 144 7.17 -14.78 -4.78
CA VAL A 144 6.03 -13.85 -4.89
C VAL A 144 4.73 -14.53 -4.51
N LYS A 145 4.48 -15.75 -5.01
CA LYS A 145 3.30 -16.54 -4.65
C LYS A 145 3.21 -16.79 -3.15
N ASP A 146 4.31 -17.20 -2.53
CA ASP A 146 4.33 -17.50 -1.09
C ASP A 146 4.07 -16.25 -0.26
N GLN A 147 4.68 -15.11 -0.60
CA GLN A 147 4.44 -13.83 0.05
C GLN A 147 3.00 -13.32 -0.10
N PHE A 148 2.35 -13.53 -1.26
CA PHE A 148 0.92 -13.26 -1.43
C PHE A 148 0.07 -14.11 -0.48
N MET A 149 0.39 -15.40 -0.35
CA MET A 149 -0.35 -16.29 0.54
C MET A 149 -0.16 -15.92 2.02
N GLU A 150 1.04 -15.52 2.43
CA GLU A 150 1.32 -15.02 3.78
C GLU A 150 0.50 -13.74 4.09
N ILE A 151 0.48 -12.77 3.17
CA ILE A 151 -0.30 -11.54 3.32
C ILE A 151 -1.80 -11.87 3.40
N LYS A 152 -2.29 -12.75 2.54
CA LYS A 152 -3.69 -13.20 2.57
C LYS A 152 -4.04 -13.86 3.90
N GLN A 153 -3.20 -14.77 4.38
CA GLN A 153 -3.42 -15.46 5.65
C GLN A 153 -3.38 -14.52 6.84
N LYS A 154 -2.40 -13.60 6.86
CA LYS A 154 -2.18 -12.69 7.98
C LYS A 154 -3.26 -11.61 8.10
N TYR A 155 -3.60 -10.96 7.00
CA TYR A 155 -4.47 -9.77 7.02
C TYR A 155 -5.90 -10.05 6.55
N ASN A 156 -6.14 -11.19 5.93
CA ASN A 156 -7.42 -11.61 5.35
C ASN A 156 -8.14 -10.49 4.57
N PRO A 157 -7.47 -9.85 3.58
CA PRO A 157 -8.12 -8.86 2.74
C PRO A 157 -9.07 -9.53 1.74
N ASP A 158 -10.10 -8.79 1.32
CA ASP A 158 -11.00 -9.21 0.24
C ASP A 158 -10.31 -9.02 -1.12
N GLU A 159 -9.49 -7.96 -1.26
CA GLU A 159 -8.66 -7.70 -2.43
C GLU A 159 -7.22 -7.28 -2.04
N ILE A 160 -6.26 -7.57 -2.92
CA ILE A 160 -4.90 -7.04 -2.85
C ILE A 160 -4.65 -6.16 -4.08
N ILE A 161 -4.25 -4.91 -3.84
CA ILE A 161 -3.84 -3.98 -4.89
C ILE A 161 -2.32 -4.01 -4.97
N ALA A 162 -1.78 -4.59 -6.03
CA ALA A 162 -0.36 -4.66 -6.29
C ALA A 162 0.10 -3.45 -7.11
N ALA A 163 0.93 -2.58 -6.52
CA ALA A 163 1.54 -1.45 -7.20
C ALA A 163 3.00 -1.77 -7.55
N SER A 164 3.34 -1.72 -8.83
CA SER A 164 4.72 -1.91 -9.30
C SER A 164 5.35 -0.57 -9.66
N TYR A 165 6.56 -0.35 -9.17
CA TYR A 165 7.39 0.81 -9.48
C TYR A 165 8.63 0.36 -10.28
N ILE A 166 8.40 -0.31 -11.38
CA ILE A 166 9.45 -0.68 -12.32
C ILE A 166 9.62 0.49 -13.29
N PRO A 167 10.82 1.08 -13.39
CA PRO A 167 11.10 2.16 -14.35
C PRO A 167 11.09 1.66 -15.79
#